data_3c8eecdcbf58d6f2ae6631cc1587c492
#
_entry.id   3c8eecdcbf58d6f2ae6631cc1587c492
#
_cell.length_a   1.000
_cell.length_b   1.000
_cell.length_c   1.000
_cell.angle_alpha   90.00
_cell.angle_beta   90.00
_cell.angle_gamma   90.00
#
_symmetry.space_group_name_H-M   'P 1'
#
loop_
_entity.id
_entity.type
_entity.pdbx_description
1 polymer ?
#
loop_
_entity_poly.entity_id
_entity_poly.type
_entity_poly.pdbx_seq_one_letter_code
_entity_poly.pdbx_strand_id
1 'polypeptide(L)'
;MPEVKAGRSNAPQDMIWEVEEHKPVIEGLDAAGRPDPAYAAALGLVRAPFGRRAASAVIDAAIWFVVQLPLWFGAVPLLLKFAAGTISLYGFVNHPDFRLSVIMAAVTVVLSLAFAVVQLVLQGVRGLTIGKAITGLRLVSVRTLERAGVGAVLLRFLVLVGASLVPLLGVVFLLSPLFDPEGRGRGWHDRASRVWLVDVRNGLNPLDEKRMRLARKMVKADPVPERSALPSLATPVGPTAAPAYRPGSRISAGVLGVARPHAAPGGVEAPATPTMTPLAPVAAPDPAPVPTA
;
A
#
# COMPACT_ATOMS: atom_id res chain seq x y z
N MET A 1 -6.78 -54.39 56.56
CA MET A 1 -7.74 -53.38 56.04
C MET A 1 -7.00 -52.56 55.05
N PRO A 2 -7.23 -52.64 53.74
CA PRO A 2 -6.65 -51.76 52.75
C PRO A 2 -7.58 -50.63 52.48
N GLU A 3 -7.03 -49.41 52.49
CA GLU A 3 -7.62 -48.11 52.25
C GLU A 3 -7.98 -48.00 50.77
N VAL A 4 -9.27 -47.74 50.48
CA VAL A 4 -9.78 -47.47 49.15
C VAL A 4 -9.48 -45.98 48.81
N LYS A 5 -8.49 -45.73 47.97
CA LYS A 5 -8.24 -44.44 47.36
C LYS A 5 -9.34 -44.14 46.32
N ALA A 6 -10.21 -43.21 46.64
CA ALA A 6 -11.15 -42.64 45.70
C ALA A 6 -10.43 -41.93 44.55
N GLY A 7 -10.54 -42.48 43.35
CA GLY A 7 -10.05 -41.87 42.12
C GLY A 7 -10.86 -40.58 41.81
N ARG A 8 -10.21 -39.42 41.91
CA ARG A 8 -10.73 -38.20 41.35
C ARG A 8 -10.73 -38.30 39.81
N SER A 9 -11.91 -38.36 39.26
CA SER A 9 -12.18 -38.18 37.85
C SER A 9 -11.71 -36.79 37.44
N ASN A 10 -10.60 -36.71 36.73
CA ASN A 10 -10.22 -35.52 35.99
C ASN A 10 -11.16 -35.39 34.76
N ALA A 11 -12.30 -34.73 34.93
CA ALA A 11 -13.03 -34.22 33.77
C ALA A 11 -12.20 -33.10 33.16
N PRO A 12 -12.04 -33.06 31.85
CA PRO A 12 -11.37 -31.90 31.19
C PRO A 12 -12.21 -30.68 31.34
N GLN A 13 -11.84 -29.76 32.25
CA GLN A 13 -12.46 -28.46 32.47
C GLN A 13 -12.02 -27.43 31.43
N ASP A 14 -11.23 -27.82 30.43
CA ASP A 14 -10.56 -26.87 29.51
C ASP A 14 -11.32 -26.63 28.21
N MET A 15 -12.57 -27.07 28.09
CA MET A 15 -13.27 -27.07 26.80
C MET A 15 -14.32 -25.99 26.57
N ILE A 16 -14.43 -25.00 27.45
CA ILE A 16 -15.55 -24.00 27.30
C ILE A 16 -15.09 -22.57 27.00
N TRP A 17 -13.82 -22.22 27.12
CA TRP A 17 -13.37 -20.84 27.02
C TRP A 17 -12.08 -20.63 26.25
N GLU A 18 -11.72 -21.49 25.31
CA GLU A 18 -10.83 -21.04 24.23
C GLU A 18 -11.63 -20.09 23.32
N VAL A 19 -11.94 -18.93 23.86
CA VAL A 19 -12.03 -17.72 23.06
C VAL A 19 -10.64 -17.55 22.50
N GLU A 20 -10.38 -18.06 21.28
CA GLU A 20 -9.25 -17.59 20.50
C GLU A 20 -9.25 -16.09 20.65
N GLU A 21 -8.30 -15.56 21.42
CA GLU A 21 -8.03 -14.12 21.43
C GLU A 21 -7.73 -13.74 19.98
N HIS A 22 -8.76 -13.41 19.24
CA HIS A 22 -8.62 -12.77 17.96
C HIS A 22 -7.94 -11.45 18.26
N LYS A 23 -6.60 -11.48 18.27
CA LYS A 23 -5.82 -10.24 18.26
C LYS A 23 -6.44 -9.38 17.18
N PRO A 24 -6.87 -8.16 17.50
CA PRO A 24 -7.52 -7.31 16.51
C PRO A 24 -6.58 -7.21 15.33
N VAL A 25 -6.99 -7.75 14.19
CA VAL A 25 -6.24 -7.69 12.94
C VAL A 25 -6.22 -6.21 12.55
N ILE A 26 -5.08 -5.56 12.79
CA ILE A 26 -4.91 -4.17 12.35
C ILE A 26 -4.89 -4.20 10.83
N GLU A 27 -5.82 -3.49 10.23
CA GLU A 27 -5.94 -3.43 8.77
C GLU A 27 -4.60 -3.14 8.11
N GLY A 28 -4.22 -3.99 7.16
CA GLY A 28 -2.98 -3.85 6.39
C GLY A 28 -1.73 -4.43 7.04
N LEU A 29 -1.85 -5.12 8.16
CA LEU A 29 -0.76 -5.90 8.77
C LEU A 29 -1.08 -7.39 8.73
N ASP A 30 -0.05 -8.22 8.50
CA ASP A 30 -0.13 -9.68 8.62
C ASP A 30 -0.20 -10.12 10.10
N ALA A 31 -0.38 -11.41 10.34
CA ALA A 31 -0.42 -11.98 11.69
C ALA A 31 0.86 -11.72 12.52
N ALA A 32 1.98 -11.44 11.86
CA ALA A 32 3.25 -11.07 12.48
C ALA A 32 3.41 -9.55 12.67
N GLY A 33 2.38 -8.76 12.39
CA GLY A 33 2.42 -7.29 12.49
C GLY A 33 3.27 -6.61 11.39
N ARG A 34 3.56 -7.33 10.30
CA ARG A 34 4.27 -6.78 9.14
C ARG A 34 3.28 -6.26 8.11
N PRO A 35 3.62 -5.21 7.34
CA PRO A 35 2.75 -4.69 6.30
C PRO A 35 2.44 -5.73 5.24
N ASP A 36 1.16 -6.00 5.00
CA ASP A 36 0.68 -6.98 4.03
C ASP A 36 0.70 -6.40 2.60
N PRO A 37 1.47 -6.99 1.65
CA PRO A 37 1.45 -6.57 0.25
C PRO A 37 0.12 -6.82 -0.44
N ALA A 38 -0.58 -7.93 -0.10
CA ALA A 38 -1.84 -8.30 -0.72
C ALA A 38 -2.94 -7.29 -0.38
N TYR A 39 -3.01 -6.84 0.87
CA TYR A 39 -3.93 -5.79 1.28
C TYR A 39 -3.71 -4.47 0.53
N ALA A 40 -2.46 -4.06 0.38
CA ALA A 40 -2.14 -2.83 -0.36
C ALA A 40 -2.54 -2.95 -1.85
N ALA A 41 -2.34 -4.12 -2.47
CA ALA A 41 -2.78 -4.38 -3.84
C ALA A 41 -4.31 -4.41 -3.96
N ALA A 42 -5.02 -5.03 -3.02
CA ALA A 42 -6.48 -5.06 -2.97
C ALA A 42 -7.09 -3.65 -2.85
N LEU A 43 -6.42 -2.74 -2.16
CA LEU A 43 -6.79 -1.32 -2.11
C LEU A 43 -6.57 -0.59 -3.45
N GLY A 44 -5.97 -1.22 -4.45
CA GLY A 44 -5.65 -0.59 -5.73
C GLY A 44 -4.39 0.27 -5.70
N LEU A 45 -3.49 0.08 -4.72
CA LEU A 45 -2.21 0.76 -4.69
C LEU A 45 -1.22 0.06 -5.61
N VAL A 46 -0.64 0.83 -6.54
CA VAL A 46 0.30 0.32 -7.53
C VAL A 46 1.72 0.79 -7.17
N ARG A 47 2.69 -0.13 -7.26
CA ARG A 47 4.11 0.21 -7.05
C ARG A 47 4.58 1.21 -8.10
N ALA A 48 5.43 2.15 -7.71
CA ALA A 48 6.08 3.06 -8.65
C ALA A 48 7.05 2.29 -9.56
N PRO A 49 6.87 2.33 -10.89
CA PRO A 49 7.81 1.70 -11.82
C PRO A 49 9.17 2.37 -11.74
N PHE A 50 10.25 1.58 -11.91
CA PHE A 50 11.63 2.07 -11.77
C PHE A 50 11.93 3.27 -12.68
N GLY A 51 11.48 3.25 -13.94
CA GLY A 51 11.70 4.35 -14.88
C GLY A 51 11.13 5.68 -14.40
N ARG A 52 9.93 5.69 -13.82
CA ARG A 52 9.35 6.93 -13.25
C ARG A 52 10.07 7.38 -11.98
N ARG A 53 10.57 6.44 -11.18
CA ARG A 53 11.40 6.75 -10.00
C ARG A 53 12.69 7.43 -10.43
N ALA A 54 13.37 6.86 -11.44
CA ALA A 54 14.58 7.43 -12.01
C ALA A 54 14.31 8.82 -12.62
N ALA A 55 13.26 8.96 -13.43
CA ALA A 55 12.84 10.26 -13.99
C ALA A 55 12.58 11.30 -12.90
N SER A 56 11.87 10.94 -11.83
CA SER A 56 11.64 11.82 -10.69
C SER A 56 12.96 12.27 -10.04
N ALA A 57 13.90 11.34 -9.84
CA ALA A 57 15.21 11.66 -9.26
C ALA A 57 16.04 12.55 -10.17
N VAL A 58 16.02 12.32 -11.48
CA VAL A 58 16.71 13.17 -12.47
C VAL A 58 16.15 14.58 -12.48
N ILE A 59 14.81 14.74 -12.42
CA ILE A 59 14.19 16.08 -12.36
C ILE A 59 14.60 16.81 -11.08
N ASP A 60 14.54 16.15 -9.92
CA ASP A 60 14.94 16.73 -8.65
C ASP A 60 16.45 17.09 -8.66
N ALA A 61 17.31 16.24 -9.25
CA ALA A 61 18.73 16.49 -9.41
C ALA A 61 19.03 17.65 -10.36
N ALA A 62 18.28 17.78 -11.46
CA ALA A 62 18.40 18.88 -12.39
C ALA A 62 18.06 20.22 -11.72
N ILE A 63 17.00 20.27 -10.93
CA ILE A 63 16.63 21.47 -10.16
C ILE A 63 17.74 21.80 -9.15
N TRP A 64 18.23 20.78 -8.41
CA TRP A 64 19.33 20.98 -7.48
C TRP A 64 20.60 21.49 -8.18
N PHE A 65 20.91 20.97 -9.38
CA PHE A 65 22.03 21.44 -10.18
C PHE A 65 21.89 22.94 -10.55
N VAL A 66 20.68 23.38 -10.91
CA VAL A 66 20.41 24.80 -11.17
C VAL A 66 20.66 25.66 -9.91
N VAL A 67 20.29 25.15 -8.73
CA VAL A 67 20.56 25.82 -7.44
C VAL A 67 22.08 25.96 -7.21
N GLN A 68 22.89 25.07 -7.74
CA GLN A 68 24.36 25.09 -7.59
C GLN A 68 25.05 26.01 -8.59
N LEU A 69 24.38 26.58 -9.59
CA LEU A 69 25.02 27.42 -10.62
C LEU A 69 25.85 28.59 -10.06
N PRO A 70 25.42 29.34 -9.01
CA PRO A 70 26.24 30.41 -8.45
C PRO A 70 27.59 29.88 -7.92
N LEU A 71 27.62 28.68 -7.31
CA LEU A 71 28.86 28.04 -6.88
C LEU A 71 29.78 27.71 -8.08
N TRP A 72 29.20 27.05 -9.10
CA TRP A 72 29.96 26.60 -10.26
C TRP A 72 30.58 27.74 -11.05
N PHE A 73 29.85 28.83 -11.25
CA PHE A 73 30.33 29.98 -12.02
C PHE A 73 31.05 31.02 -11.16
N GLY A 74 30.68 31.15 -9.87
CA GLY A 74 31.22 32.20 -9.02
C GLY A 74 32.40 31.79 -8.16
N ALA A 75 32.38 30.58 -7.58
CA ALA A 75 33.41 30.18 -6.61
C ALA A 75 34.38 29.12 -7.15
N VAL A 76 33.87 28.13 -7.89
CA VAL A 76 34.69 27.00 -8.40
C VAL A 76 35.86 27.43 -9.24
N PRO A 77 35.78 28.41 -10.16
CA PRO A 77 36.93 28.83 -10.97
C PRO A 77 38.12 29.32 -10.14
N LEU A 78 37.86 30.09 -9.09
CA LEU A 78 38.89 30.58 -8.20
C LEU A 78 39.44 29.46 -7.31
N LEU A 79 38.58 28.57 -6.81
CA LEU A 79 39.00 27.38 -6.05
C LEU A 79 39.88 26.46 -6.87
N LEU A 80 39.60 26.26 -8.17
CA LEU A 80 40.39 25.43 -9.06
C LEU A 80 41.80 26.04 -9.30
N LYS A 81 41.90 27.38 -9.47
CA LYS A 81 43.20 28.06 -9.58
C LYS A 81 44.06 27.83 -8.32
N PHE A 82 43.45 27.91 -7.15
CA PHE A 82 44.12 27.63 -5.89
C PHE A 82 44.50 26.16 -5.73
N ALA A 83 43.60 25.22 -6.01
CA ALA A 83 43.82 23.79 -5.93
C ALA A 83 44.92 23.31 -6.92
N ALA A 84 44.99 23.92 -8.10
CA ALA A 84 46.02 23.67 -9.10
C ALA A 84 47.39 24.32 -8.75
N GLY A 85 47.49 25.03 -7.63
CA GLY A 85 48.76 25.68 -7.22
C GLY A 85 49.15 26.88 -8.08
N THR A 86 48.27 27.37 -8.98
CA THR A 86 48.54 28.51 -9.85
C THR A 86 48.54 29.85 -9.11
N ILE A 87 47.93 29.88 -7.94
CA ILE A 87 47.90 31.03 -7.01
C ILE A 87 48.25 30.54 -5.61
N SER A 88 48.99 31.36 -4.86
CA SER A 88 49.26 31.11 -3.44
C SER A 88 48.01 31.40 -2.59
N LEU A 89 48.03 31.00 -1.32
CA LEU A 89 47.00 31.35 -0.38
C LEU A 89 46.79 32.86 -0.27
N TYR A 90 47.89 33.63 -0.23
CA TYR A 90 47.86 35.09 -0.26
C TYR A 90 47.20 35.63 -1.55
N GLY A 91 47.59 35.06 -2.70
CA GLY A 91 46.97 35.44 -4.00
C GLY A 91 45.50 35.06 -4.09
N PHE A 92 45.10 33.95 -3.46
CA PHE A 92 43.68 33.52 -3.39
C PHE A 92 42.84 34.52 -2.60
N VAL A 93 43.25 34.91 -1.38
CA VAL A 93 42.49 35.79 -0.50
C VAL A 93 42.45 37.23 -1.06
N ASN A 94 43.52 37.67 -1.76
CA ASN A 94 43.62 38.98 -2.35
C ASN A 94 43.19 39.01 -3.84
N HIS A 95 42.66 37.92 -4.39
CA HIS A 95 42.17 37.87 -5.75
C HIS A 95 40.97 38.86 -5.93
N PRO A 96 40.90 39.61 -7.02
CA PRO A 96 39.78 40.55 -7.23
C PRO A 96 38.40 39.88 -7.16
N ASP A 97 38.29 38.61 -7.61
CA ASP A 97 37.05 37.86 -7.59
C ASP A 97 36.76 37.16 -6.24
N PHE A 98 37.68 37.27 -5.24
CA PHE A 98 37.50 36.56 -3.96
C PHE A 98 36.17 36.91 -3.27
N ARG A 99 35.86 38.21 -3.18
CA ARG A 99 34.58 38.67 -2.57
C ARG A 99 33.36 38.10 -3.30
N LEU A 100 33.39 38.13 -4.64
CA LEU A 100 32.31 37.60 -5.46
C LEU A 100 32.19 36.07 -5.23
N SER A 101 33.31 35.34 -5.21
CA SER A 101 33.32 33.90 -4.94
C SER A 101 32.71 33.54 -3.59
N VAL A 102 33.05 34.29 -2.53
CA VAL A 102 32.49 34.09 -1.18
C VAL A 102 30.98 34.39 -1.18
N ILE A 103 30.54 35.48 -1.81
CA ILE A 103 29.12 35.81 -1.91
C ILE A 103 28.35 34.70 -2.67
N MET A 104 28.85 34.25 -3.80
CA MET A 104 28.21 33.20 -4.59
C MET A 104 28.17 31.86 -3.86
N ALA A 105 29.23 31.51 -3.12
CA ALA A 105 29.24 30.33 -2.26
C ALA A 105 28.18 30.47 -1.14
N ALA A 106 28.11 31.60 -0.46
CA ALA A 106 27.12 31.86 0.58
C ALA A 106 25.69 31.78 0.04
N VAL A 107 25.40 32.41 -1.11
CA VAL A 107 24.11 32.33 -1.79
C VAL A 107 23.76 30.89 -2.11
N THR A 108 24.70 30.10 -2.63
CA THR A 108 24.45 28.67 -2.92
C THR A 108 24.12 27.88 -1.67
N VAL A 109 24.83 28.11 -0.58
CA VAL A 109 24.54 27.42 0.70
C VAL A 109 23.12 27.75 1.18
N VAL A 110 22.73 29.02 1.17
CA VAL A 110 21.36 29.44 1.57
C VAL A 110 20.30 28.83 0.65
N LEU A 111 20.47 28.88 -0.65
CA LEU A 111 19.53 28.30 -1.61
C LEU A 111 19.44 26.78 -1.48
N SER A 112 20.59 26.10 -1.27
CA SER A 112 20.64 24.64 -1.07
C SER A 112 19.92 24.23 0.21
N LEU A 113 20.13 24.97 1.29
CA LEU A 113 19.45 24.70 2.56
C LEU A 113 17.94 24.94 2.43
N ALA A 114 17.54 26.05 1.83
CA ALA A 114 16.13 26.34 1.59
C ALA A 114 15.47 25.24 0.73
N PHE A 115 16.12 24.84 -0.34
CA PHE A 115 15.65 23.77 -1.22
C PHE A 115 15.54 22.44 -0.46
N ALA A 116 16.54 22.07 0.32
CA ALA A 116 16.53 20.83 1.10
C ALA A 116 15.38 20.81 2.13
N VAL A 117 15.18 21.92 2.86
CA VAL A 117 14.09 22.04 3.84
C VAL A 117 12.72 21.95 3.17
N VAL A 118 12.52 22.68 2.08
CA VAL A 118 11.25 22.62 1.32
C VAL A 118 10.97 21.22 0.81
N GLN A 119 11.96 20.56 0.21
CA GLN A 119 11.81 19.20 -0.29
C GLN A 119 11.54 18.20 0.84
N LEU A 120 12.23 18.32 1.97
CA LEU A 120 12.05 17.45 3.14
C LEU A 120 10.62 17.58 3.70
N VAL A 121 10.15 18.81 3.89
CA VAL A 121 8.81 19.09 4.42
C VAL A 121 7.72 18.64 3.45
N LEU A 122 7.82 19.00 2.17
CA LEU A 122 6.85 18.58 1.15
C LEU A 122 6.77 17.06 1.05
N GLN A 123 7.90 16.39 1.09
CA GLN A 123 7.95 14.93 1.01
C GLN A 123 7.39 14.27 2.28
N GLY A 124 7.63 14.84 3.47
CA GLY A 124 7.10 14.33 4.73
C GLY A 124 5.59 14.54 4.89
N VAL A 125 5.09 15.72 4.48
CA VAL A 125 3.68 16.11 4.69
C VAL A 125 2.79 15.69 3.52
N ARG A 126 3.25 15.85 2.28
CA ARG A 126 2.46 15.57 1.06
C ARG A 126 2.95 14.35 0.28
N GLY A 127 4.04 13.71 0.70
CA GLY A 127 4.65 12.59 -0.01
C GLY A 127 5.24 12.98 -1.37
N LEU A 128 5.49 14.27 -1.62
CA LEU A 128 5.90 14.82 -2.90
C LEU A 128 7.29 15.47 -2.83
N THR A 129 8.03 15.37 -3.93
CA THR A 129 9.03 16.33 -4.37
C THR A 129 8.54 16.94 -5.69
N ILE A 130 9.24 17.90 -6.25
CA ILE A 130 8.88 18.47 -7.54
C ILE A 130 8.91 17.37 -8.62
N GLY A 131 9.99 16.57 -8.66
CA GLY A 131 10.09 15.44 -9.60
C GLY A 131 8.99 14.41 -9.42
N LYS A 132 8.63 14.07 -8.17
CA LYS A 132 7.52 13.14 -7.90
C LYS A 132 6.16 13.69 -8.31
N ALA A 133 5.94 14.99 -8.13
CA ALA A 133 4.70 15.63 -8.56
C ALA A 133 4.52 15.54 -10.08
N ILE A 134 5.59 15.80 -10.84
CA ILE A 134 5.59 15.75 -12.31
C ILE A 134 5.40 14.31 -12.80
N THR A 135 6.05 13.33 -12.15
CA THR A 135 6.00 11.92 -12.56
C THR A 135 4.76 11.17 -12.02
N GLY A 136 3.95 11.80 -11.17
CA GLY A 136 2.76 11.17 -10.58
C GLY A 136 3.09 10.12 -9.51
N LEU A 137 4.14 10.35 -8.73
CA LEU A 137 4.56 9.48 -7.64
C LEU A 137 4.23 10.09 -6.27
N ARG A 138 3.97 9.22 -5.30
CA ARG A 138 3.75 9.60 -3.90
C ARG A 138 4.56 8.72 -2.97
N LEU A 139 5.13 9.32 -1.94
CA LEU A 139 5.78 8.62 -0.85
C LEU A 139 4.81 8.47 0.32
N VAL A 140 4.65 7.24 0.79
CA VAL A 140 3.75 6.91 1.91
C VAL A 140 4.44 6.01 2.93
N SER A 141 3.90 5.95 4.13
CA SER A 141 4.30 4.97 5.14
C SER A 141 3.80 3.57 4.71
N VAL A 142 4.66 2.57 4.82
CA VAL A 142 4.29 1.17 4.50
C VAL A 142 3.27 0.61 5.48
N ARG A 143 3.31 1.06 6.75
CA ARG A 143 2.46 0.52 7.81
C ARG A 143 1.05 1.10 7.81
N THR A 144 0.94 2.41 7.61
CA THR A 144 -0.35 3.11 7.70
C THR A 144 -0.96 3.41 6.34
N LEU A 145 -0.16 3.30 5.26
CA LEU A 145 -0.52 3.73 3.90
C LEU A 145 -0.95 5.21 3.83
N GLU A 146 -0.47 6.00 4.79
CA GLU A 146 -0.72 7.43 4.92
C GLU A 146 0.57 8.23 4.72
N ARG A 147 0.60 9.47 5.18
CA ARG A 147 1.78 10.35 5.09
C ARG A 147 2.99 9.71 5.75
N ALA A 148 4.14 9.76 5.07
CA ALA A 148 5.37 9.16 5.57
C ALA A 148 5.89 9.83 6.86
N GLY A 149 5.61 11.14 7.01
CA GLY A 149 6.17 11.96 8.08
C GLY A 149 7.58 12.47 7.77
N VAL A 150 7.92 13.65 8.30
CA VAL A 150 9.22 14.31 8.06
C VAL A 150 10.38 13.49 8.61
N GLY A 151 10.20 12.84 9.78
CA GLY A 151 11.25 12.01 10.40
C GLY A 151 11.64 10.80 9.55
N ALA A 152 10.66 10.10 8.95
CA ALA A 152 10.95 8.98 8.06
C ALA A 152 11.68 9.42 6.78
N VAL A 153 11.31 10.60 6.24
CA VAL A 153 11.97 11.18 5.06
C VAL A 153 13.39 11.61 5.39
N LEU A 154 13.60 12.22 6.55
CA LEU A 154 14.93 12.60 7.03
C LEU A 154 15.81 11.36 7.20
N LEU A 155 15.31 10.31 7.85
CA LEU A 155 16.05 9.05 7.98
C LEU A 155 16.43 8.46 6.60
N ARG A 156 15.47 8.46 5.67
CA ARG A 156 15.74 8.03 4.28
C ARG A 156 16.87 8.82 3.63
N PHE A 157 16.85 10.13 3.80
CA PHE A 157 17.87 11.04 3.27
C PHE A 157 19.23 10.77 3.92
N LEU A 158 19.29 10.65 5.25
CA LEU A 158 20.52 10.37 5.98
C LEU A 158 21.14 9.02 5.59
N VAL A 159 20.33 7.98 5.42
CA VAL A 159 20.79 6.67 4.96
C VAL A 159 21.38 6.77 3.55
N LEU A 160 20.72 7.52 2.65
CA LEU A 160 21.22 7.68 1.28
C LEU A 160 22.51 8.52 1.24
N VAL A 161 22.58 9.62 1.98
CA VAL A 161 23.79 10.45 2.10
C VAL A 161 24.92 9.64 2.73
N GLY A 162 24.67 8.92 3.81
CA GLY A 162 25.67 8.06 4.46
C GLY A 162 26.21 6.98 3.51
N ALA A 163 25.31 6.34 2.73
CA ALA A 163 25.74 5.38 1.71
C ALA A 163 26.58 6.05 0.59
N SER A 164 26.29 7.31 0.25
CA SER A 164 27.00 8.04 -0.81
C SER A 164 28.42 8.49 -0.40
N LEU A 165 28.75 8.45 0.90
CA LEU A 165 30.11 8.71 1.38
C LEU A 165 31.10 7.59 0.98
N VAL A 166 30.61 6.40 0.70
CA VAL A 166 31.41 5.29 0.19
C VAL A 166 31.27 5.25 -1.33
N PRO A 167 32.36 5.27 -2.09
CA PRO A 167 32.31 5.18 -3.55
C PRO A 167 31.48 4.00 -4.02
N LEU A 168 30.65 4.21 -5.03
CA LEU A 168 29.73 3.23 -5.63
C LEU A 168 28.58 2.75 -4.73
N LEU A 169 28.68 2.80 -3.40
CA LEU A 169 27.62 2.32 -2.50
C LEU A 169 26.33 3.14 -2.66
N GLY A 170 26.42 4.44 -2.85
CA GLY A 170 25.27 5.30 -3.15
C GLY A 170 24.53 4.85 -4.41
N VAL A 171 25.25 4.46 -5.47
CA VAL A 171 24.68 3.95 -6.71
C VAL A 171 23.96 2.62 -6.46
N VAL A 172 24.57 1.71 -5.70
CA VAL A 172 23.97 0.42 -5.32
C VAL A 172 22.67 0.65 -4.53
N PHE A 173 22.65 1.61 -3.60
CA PHE A 173 21.44 1.98 -2.86
C PHE A 173 20.35 2.54 -3.78
N LEU A 174 20.69 3.34 -4.78
CA LEU A 174 19.74 3.85 -5.77
C LEU A 174 19.17 2.76 -6.68
N LEU A 175 19.97 1.74 -7.00
CA LEU A 175 19.57 0.58 -7.82
C LEU A 175 18.88 -0.52 -6.99
N SER A 176 19.01 -0.49 -5.67
CA SER A 176 18.46 -1.52 -4.77
C SER A 176 16.95 -1.80 -4.91
N PRO A 177 16.08 -0.87 -5.39
CA PRO A 177 14.67 -1.18 -5.67
C PRO A 177 14.44 -2.27 -6.72
N LEU A 178 15.44 -2.54 -7.59
CA LEU A 178 15.38 -3.60 -8.58
C LEU A 178 15.47 -5.00 -7.94
N PHE A 179 16.08 -5.08 -6.75
CA PHE A 179 16.34 -6.32 -6.02
C PHE A 179 15.40 -6.47 -4.80
N ASP A 180 14.19 -5.90 -4.86
CA ASP A 180 13.24 -5.98 -3.76
C ASP A 180 12.50 -7.32 -3.74
N PRO A 181 12.74 -8.22 -2.73
CA PRO A 181 12.08 -9.52 -2.64
C PRO A 181 10.59 -9.42 -2.30
N GLU A 182 10.13 -8.27 -1.76
CA GLU A 182 8.70 -8.08 -1.46
C GLU A 182 7.88 -7.67 -2.70
N GLY A 183 8.51 -7.44 -3.84
CA GLY A 183 7.85 -7.04 -5.07
C GLY A 183 7.24 -5.62 -5.05
N ARG A 184 7.42 -4.87 -3.97
CA ARG A 184 6.94 -3.48 -3.81
C ARG A 184 7.86 -2.45 -4.49
N GLY A 185 9.04 -2.88 -4.96
CA GLY A 185 10.06 -2.00 -5.53
C GLY A 185 10.68 -1.05 -4.50
N ARG A 186 10.84 -1.48 -3.25
CA ARG A 186 11.44 -0.70 -2.18
C ARG A 186 12.96 -0.86 -2.17
N GLY A 187 13.68 0.25 -2.23
CA GLY A 187 15.13 0.23 -2.02
C GLY A 187 15.48 0.01 -0.54
N TRP A 188 16.76 -0.29 -0.27
CA TRP A 188 17.25 -0.47 1.10
C TRP A 188 17.04 0.78 1.97
N HIS A 189 17.21 1.97 1.40
CA HIS A 189 16.93 3.26 2.06
C HIS A 189 15.42 3.45 2.33
N ASP A 190 14.54 2.95 1.44
CA ASP A 190 13.09 2.96 1.64
C ASP A 190 12.67 2.00 2.76
N ARG A 191 13.35 0.83 2.85
CA ARG A 191 13.10 -0.16 3.90
C ARG A 191 13.53 0.34 5.27
N ALA A 192 14.73 0.93 5.36
CA ALA A 192 15.25 1.50 6.59
C ALA A 192 14.31 2.56 7.16
N SER A 193 13.72 3.38 6.32
CA SER A 193 12.78 4.45 6.71
C SER A 193 11.30 4.04 6.72
N ARG A 194 10.98 2.75 6.43
CA ARG A 194 9.62 2.21 6.39
C ARG A 194 8.68 2.96 5.47
N VAL A 195 9.18 3.42 4.34
CA VAL A 195 8.41 4.15 3.33
C VAL A 195 8.27 3.35 2.04
N TRP A 196 7.31 3.74 1.23
CA TRP A 196 7.01 3.12 -0.05
C TRP A 196 6.63 4.19 -1.09
N LEU A 197 7.15 4.07 -2.31
CA LEU A 197 6.73 4.88 -3.44
C LEU A 197 5.61 4.20 -4.20
N VAL A 198 4.49 4.89 -4.34
CA VAL A 198 3.32 4.46 -5.10
C VAL A 198 3.09 5.32 -6.34
N ASP A 199 2.55 4.71 -7.37
CA ASP A 199 2.15 5.36 -8.62
C ASP A 199 0.68 5.79 -8.52
N VAL A 200 0.43 7.09 -8.47
CA VAL A 200 -0.94 7.63 -8.37
C VAL A 200 -1.60 7.92 -9.71
N ARG A 201 -0.86 7.74 -10.81
CA ARG A 201 -1.45 7.85 -12.16
C ARG A 201 -2.18 6.56 -12.55
N ASN A 202 -1.60 5.42 -12.20
CA ASN A 202 -2.13 4.10 -12.55
C ASN A 202 -2.80 3.39 -11.37
N GLY A 203 -2.75 3.97 -10.17
CA GLY A 203 -3.33 3.42 -8.96
C GLY A 203 -4.05 4.46 -8.11
N LEU A 204 -4.59 3.99 -7.00
CA LEU A 204 -5.26 4.85 -6.02
C LEU A 204 -4.26 5.82 -5.38
N ASN A 205 -4.68 7.09 -5.21
CA ASN A 205 -3.90 8.05 -4.43
C ASN A 205 -4.14 7.81 -2.93
N PRO A 206 -3.15 7.33 -2.17
CA PRO A 206 -3.33 6.99 -0.76
C PRO A 206 -3.59 8.21 0.14
N LEU A 207 -3.30 9.44 -0.32
CA LEU A 207 -3.58 10.66 0.42
C LEU A 207 -4.95 11.27 0.09
N ASP A 208 -5.74 10.65 -0.79
CA ASP A 208 -7.14 10.98 -1.01
C ASP A 208 -7.99 10.20 0.00
N GLU A 209 -8.30 10.84 1.11
CA GLU A 209 -9.01 10.20 2.23
C GLU A 209 -10.38 9.63 1.84
N LYS A 210 -11.09 10.32 0.92
CA LYS A 210 -12.43 9.86 0.49
C LYS A 210 -12.33 8.55 -0.30
N ARG A 211 -11.42 8.51 -1.29
CA ARG A 211 -11.18 7.32 -2.11
C ARG A 211 -10.59 6.17 -1.30
N MET A 212 -9.64 6.45 -0.41
CA MET A 212 -9.07 5.45 0.49
C MET A 212 -10.11 4.84 1.43
N ARG A 213 -11.00 5.67 2.00
CA ARG A 213 -12.08 5.19 2.86
C ARG A 213 -13.05 4.29 2.10
N LEU A 214 -13.37 4.64 0.86
CA LEU A 214 -14.22 3.81 0.00
C LEU A 214 -13.52 2.48 -0.34
N ALA A 215 -12.25 2.51 -0.77
CA ALA A 215 -11.47 1.32 -1.07
C ALA A 215 -11.37 0.36 0.14
N ARG A 216 -11.10 0.89 1.33
CA ARG A 216 -11.10 0.09 2.57
C ARG A 216 -12.45 -0.58 2.85
N LYS A 217 -13.56 0.12 2.59
CA LYS A 217 -14.90 -0.46 2.73
C LYS A 217 -15.15 -1.58 1.72
N MET A 218 -14.70 -1.42 0.48
CA MET A 218 -14.85 -2.45 -0.56
C MET A 218 -14.04 -3.70 -0.23
N VAL A 219 -12.78 -3.56 0.18
CA VAL A 219 -11.92 -4.68 0.59
C VAL A 219 -12.51 -5.43 1.80
N LYS A 220 -13.18 -4.73 2.73
CA LYS A 220 -13.89 -5.38 3.85
C LYS A 220 -15.19 -6.07 3.43
N ALA A 221 -15.85 -5.56 2.40
CA ALA A 221 -17.10 -6.11 1.89
C ALA A 221 -16.88 -7.32 0.98
N ASP A 222 -15.68 -7.53 0.45
CA ASP A 222 -15.35 -8.76 -0.26
C ASP A 222 -15.52 -9.93 0.71
N PRO A 223 -16.44 -10.87 0.43
CA PRO A 223 -16.68 -11.99 1.33
C PRO A 223 -15.36 -12.76 1.48
N VAL A 224 -14.85 -12.81 2.70
CA VAL A 224 -13.90 -13.84 3.06
C VAL A 224 -14.51 -15.15 2.56
N PRO A 225 -13.79 -15.97 1.73
CA PRO A 225 -14.35 -17.23 1.25
C PRO A 225 -14.94 -17.93 2.44
N GLU A 226 -16.25 -18.21 2.35
CA GLU A 226 -17.02 -18.80 3.45
C GLU A 226 -16.19 -19.93 4.06
N ARG A 227 -15.71 -19.70 5.28
CA ARG A 227 -15.29 -20.83 6.10
C ARG A 227 -16.45 -21.79 6.03
N SER A 228 -16.22 -22.93 5.41
CA SER A 228 -17.16 -24.04 5.31
C SER A 228 -18.05 -24.00 6.54
N ALA A 229 -19.32 -23.63 6.36
CA ALA A 229 -20.22 -23.44 7.47
C ALA A 229 -20.12 -24.70 8.32
N LEU A 230 -19.67 -24.55 9.55
CA LEU A 230 -19.67 -25.70 10.48
C LEU A 230 -21.06 -26.29 10.42
N PRO A 231 -21.20 -27.62 10.21
CA PRO A 231 -22.49 -28.25 10.15
C PRO A 231 -23.25 -27.85 11.42
N SER A 232 -24.38 -27.15 11.24
CA SER A 232 -25.25 -26.85 12.37
C SER A 232 -25.58 -28.16 13.08
N LEU A 233 -25.56 -28.16 14.39
CA LEU A 233 -26.01 -29.30 15.18
C LEU A 233 -27.44 -29.74 14.82
N ALA A 234 -28.19 -28.90 14.12
CA ALA A 234 -29.50 -29.18 13.56
C ALA A 234 -29.44 -29.83 12.15
N THR A 235 -28.26 -29.96 11.53
CA THR A 235 -28.13 -30.61 10.23
C THR A 235 -27.96 -32.08 10.46
N PRO A 236 -28.89 -32.98 10.01
CA PRO A 236 -28.76 -34.41 10.20
C PRO A 236 -27.57 -34.93 9.43
N VAL A 237 -26.57 -35.48 10.13
CA VAL A 237 -25.40 -36.12 9.57
C VAL A 237 -25.76 -37.58 9.30
N GLY A 238 -26.36 -37.87 8.12
CA GLY A 238 -26.69 -39.24 7.75
C GLY A 238 -27.56 -39.33 6.51
N PRO A 239 -27.57 -40.48 5.84
CA PRO A 239 -28.33 -40.68 4.58
C PRO A 239 -29.84 -40.76 4.76
N THR A 240 -30.35 -40.60 5.97
CA THR A 240 -31.80 -40.61 6.21
C THR A 240 -32.33 -39.22 5.92
N ALA A 241 -33.12 -39.11 4.86
CA ALA A 241 -33.79 -37.88 4.48
C ALA A 241 -34.61 -37.34 5.65
N ALA A 242 -34.13 -36.28 6.29
CA ALA A 242 -34.93 -35.56 7.26
C ALA A 242 -36.14 -34.98 6.52
N PRO A 243 -37.33 -35.02 7.10
CA PRO A 243 -38.50 -34.43 6.47
C PRO A 243 -38.21 -32.94 6.20
N ALA A 244 -38.43 -32.55 4.94
CA ALA A 244 -38.16 -31.17 4.49
C ALA A 244 -38.88 -30.21 5.44
N TYR A 245 -38.12 -29.24 5.99
CA TYR A 245 -38.68 -28.16 6.80
C TYR A 245 -39.78 -27.45 6.01
N ARG A 246 -41.01 -27.56 6.47
CA ARG A 246 -42.12 -26.80 5.90
C ARG A 246 -42.34 -25.52 6.73
N PRO A 247 -42.00 -24.34 6.18
CA PRO A 247 -42.29 -23.08 6.83
C PRO A 247 -43.84 -22.97 7.00
N GLY A 248 -44.32 -22.87 8.19
CA GLY A 248 -45.75 -22.78 8.48
C GLY A 248 -46.24 -23.84 9.47
N SER A 249 -45.57 -24.98 9.64
CA SER A 249 -45.97 -25.98 10.66
C SER A 249 -45.80 -25.50 12.09
N ARG A 250 -45.07 -24.40 12.32
CA ARG A 250 -44.95 -23.74 13.64
C ARG A 250 -46.07 -22.74 13.93
N ILE A 251 -46.83 -22.32 12.90
CA ILE A 251 -47.88 -21.28 13.09
C ILE A 251 -49.14 -21.89 13.70
N SER A 252 -49.35 -23.21 13.51
CA SER A 252 -50.51 -23.91 14.08
C SER A 252 -50.38 -24.26 15.57
N ALA A 253 -49.18 -24.09 16.15
CA ALA A 253 -48.91 -24.32 17.57
C ALA A 253 -48.67 -23.00 18.34
N GLY A 254 -49.25 -21.91 17.90
CA GLY A 254 -49.14 -20.63 18.59
C GLY A 254 -49.77 -20.66 19.98
N VAL A 255 -49.13 -19.99 20.92
CA VAL A 255 -49.43 -19.88 22.35
C VAL A 255 -50.88 -19.39 22.64
N LEU A 256 -51.67 -19.04 21.64
CA LEU A 256 -53.06 -18.57 21.76
C LEU A 256 -54.08 -19.52 21.13
N GLY A 257 -53.71 -20.79 20.93
CA GLY A 257 -54.61 -21.97 20.95
C GLY A 257 -55.96 -21.91 20.27
N VAL A 258 -56.26 -21.12 19.27
CA VAL A 258 -57.47 -21.32 18.43
C VAL A 258 -57.26 -20.66 17.05
N ALA A 259 -56.59 -21.32 16.15
CA ALA A 259 -56.79 -21.03 14.72
C ALA A 259 -57.95 -21.89 14.24
N ARG A 260 -59.08 -21.28 13.93
CA ARG A 260 -60.20 -21.93 13.23
C ARG A 260 -59.69 -22.42 11.86
N PRO A 261 -60.05 -23.66 11.45
CA PRO A 261 -59.69 -24.13 10.12
C PRO A 261 -60.44 -23.26 9.09
N HIS A 262 -59.72 -22.52 8.29
CA HIS A 262 -60.27 -21.87 7.12
C HIS A 262 -60.56 -22.92 6.08
N ALA A 263 -61.81 -23.08 5.73
CA ALA A 263 -62.23 -23.88 4.60
C ALA A 263 -61.59 -23.32 3.33
N ALA A 264 -60.96 -24.17 2.55
CA ALA A 264 -60.35 -23.80 1.25
C ALA A 264 -61.45 -23.32 0.31
N PRO A 265 -61.37 -22.15 -0.31
CA PRO A 265 -62.17 -21.80 -1.48
C PRO A 265 -61.63 -22.58 -2.67
N GLY A 266 -62.57 -23.04 -3.51
CA GLY A 266 -62.36 -23.92 -4.65
C GLY A 266 -61.32 -23.43 -5.65
N GLY A 267 -60.83 -24.42 -6.40
CA GLY A 267 -59.77 -24.31 -7.41
C GLY A 267 -59.93 -23.16 -8.37
N VAL A 268 -58.89 -22.43 -8.51
CA VAL A 268 -58.60 -21.59 -9.68
C VAL A 268 -57.37 -22.17 -10.33
N GLU A 269 -57.59 -22.59 -11.57
CA GLU A 269 -56.65 -23.12 -12.51
C GLU A 269 -55.44 -22.16 -12.69
N ALA A 270 -54.23 -22.64 -12.48
CA ALA A 270 -53.01 -21.86 -12.65
C ALA A 270 -52.82 -21.53 -14.13
N PRO A 271 -52.49 -20.28 -14.48
CA PRO A 271 -52.14 -19.96 -15.88
C PRO A 271 -50.79 -20.54 -16.22
N ALA A 272 -50.71 -21.12 -17.44
CA ALA A 272 -49.53 -21.76 -18.01
C ALA A 272 -48.32 -20.80 -18.03
N THR A 273 -47.22 -21.29 -17.55
CA THR A 273 -45.88 -20.65 -17.66
C THR A 273 -45.50 -20.52 -19.15
N PRO A 274 -45.10 -19.34 -19.63
CA PRO A 274 -44.56 -19.23 -20.97
C PRO A 274 -43.19 -19.92 -21.07
N THR A 275 -43.10 -20.87 -21.96
CA THR A 275 -41.87 -21.55 -22.35
C THR A 275 -40.96 -20.55 -23.05
N MET A 276 -39.83 -20.20 -22.43
CA MET A 276 -38.80 -19.41 -23.08
C MET A 276 -38.05 -20.26 -24.11
N THR A 277 -38.19 -19.89 -25.36
CA THR A 277 -37.41 -20.45 -26.47
C THR A 277 -35.94 -20.04 -26.34
N PRO A 278 -34.96 -20.95 -26.46
CA PRO A 278 -33.56 -20.58 -26.43
C PRO A 278 -33.20 -19.71 -27.61
N LEU A 279 -32.61 -18.53 -27.37
CA LEU A 279 -31.99 -17.72 -28.41
C LEU A 279 -30.81 -18.46 -29.05
N ALA A 280 -30.80 -18.51 -30.39
CA ALA A 280 -29.69 -19.05 -31.17
C ALA A 280 -28.40 -18.24 -30.93
N PRO A 281 -27.20 -18.89 -30.98
CA PRO A 281 -25.95 -18.20 -30.81
C PRO A 281 -25.67 -17.23 -31.96
N VAL A 282 -25.35 -15.99 -31.61
CA VAL A 282 -24.89 -14.96 -32.56
C VAL A 282 -23.52 -15.36 -33.09
N ALA A 283 -23.40 -15.47 -34.40
CA ALA A 283 -22.14 -15.74 -35.09
C ALA A 283 -21.16 -14.60 -34.87
N ALA A 284 -19.90 -14.97 -34.59
CA ALA A 284 -18.79 -14.01 -34.46
C ALA A 284 -18.51 -13.34 -35.84
N PRO A 285 -18.15 -12.03 -35.83
CA PRO A 285 -17.77 -11.36 -37.06
C PRO A 285 -16.40 -11.85 -37.58
N ASP A 286 -16.29 -12.02 -38.90
CA ASP A 286 -15.06 -12.39 -39.59
C ASP A 286 -13.91 -11.40 -39.39
N PRO A 287 -12.66 -11.88 -39.28
CA PRO A 287 -11.50 -11.00 -39.16
C PRO A 287 -11.22 -10.27 -40.50
N ALA A 288 -11.00 -8.97 -40.39
CA ALA A 288 -10.64 -8.09 -41.48
C ALA A 288 -9.31 -8.51 -42.16
N PRO A 289 -9.16 -8.34 -43.49
CA PRO A 289 -7.95 -8.73 -44.20
C PRO A 289 -6.74 -7.86 -43.85
N VAL A 290 -5.60 -8.52 -43.62
CA VAL A 290 -4.31 -7.90 -43.41
C VAL A 290 -3.79 -7.32 -44.74
N PRO A 291 -3.36 -6.06 -44.82
CA PRO A 291 -2.72 -5.55 -46.02
C PRO A 291 -1.29 -6.09 -46.12
N THR A 292 -1.01 -6.78 -47.22
CA THR A 292 0.33 -7.11 -47.69
C THR A 292 0.92 -5.91 -48.42
N ALA A 293 2.04 -5.41 -47.95
CA ALA A 293 3.10 -4.73 -48.70
C ALA A 293 4.40 -4.74 -47.87
#